data_f8494dd7592d20a262dc73b1dd38cbd0
#
_entry.id   f8494dd7592d20a262dc73b1dd38cbd0
#
_cell.length_a   1.000
_cell.length_b   1.000
_cell.length_c   1.000
_cell.angle_alpha   90.00
_cell.angle_beta   90.00
_cell.angle_gamma   90.00
#
_symmetry.space_group_name_H-M   'P 1'
#
loop_
_entity.id
_entity.type
_entity.pdbx_description
1 polymer ?
#
loop_
_entity_poly.entity_id
_entity_poly.type
_entity_poly.pdbx_seq_one_letter_code
_entity_poly.pdbx_strand_id
1 'polypeptide(L)'
;MTDTTGRALELAFVGGFNAPRPQLVDADGDGDLDLFVQEVTGSVALYEREGEADGLPRFVFRTPKYGDLDVGEWYRFADVDADGDLDLLAEQPFSYIKYYRNDGDRGAYQFVLAADTLKDTDGTAIFSDRQNIPQLGDLDCNGRSDLLIGRVDGTVGRYEAVPPEPGRAPAFRLVAKEFEGIRIIGQQVGPPMPFAPGPSMHGANTMALADHDGDADLDLFWGDFFEPGLLLIPNTGTCPAPSLRGTPVQFPAGRPLLTSGYNAPAFGDLSGDGRADLVVGVLGGAYNPLRTSAENLYYLARGAGEGWEVRSRRLLPVLDIGSETIPAIADLDGDGDLDLLLANKLDPSDLLRSFVYRLENVGRADRPAFRMRAPLELGTRFHAAPALGDLDGDGRLDLIMGQWGPRLAWYRGSARGYEPVDTALVTITRGSNTVPTLGDIDGDGDLDLIIGESSGWLNYYRNDGGPSRPRFALVSDQFEKIQLGRRSAPLLSDLDADGDLDLLVGSEVGGLVLFRNQGSRAAPRLVRDSAFSVAAPVLAAPAAGDLDGDGDLDLVVGGAGGGATYLEQSK
;
A
#
# COMPACT_ATOMS: atom_id res chain seq x y z
N MET A 1 -18.95 6.41 -2.11
CA MET A 1 -18.22 7.68 -2.28
C MET A 1 -18.19 8.09 -3.74
N THR A 2 -18.05 9.38 -4.07
CA THR A 2 -17.80 9.83 -5.45
C THR A 2 -16.56 10.72 -5.53
N ASP A 3 -15.81 10.60 -6.64
CA ASP A 3 -14.67 11.46 -6.92
C ASP A 3 -15.09 12.87 -7.41
N THR A 4 -14.12 13.73 -7.72
CA THR A 4 -14.37 15.11 -8.23
C THR A 4 -15.09 15.17 -9.57
N THR A 5 -15.13 14.08 -10.33
CA THR A 5 -15.87 13.98 -11.61
C THR A 5 -17.29 13.44 -11.44
N GLY A 6 -17.63 12.95 -10.24
CA GLY A 6 -18.89 12.29 -9.90
C GLY A 6 -18.90 10.78 -10.17
N ARG A 7 -17.75 10.18 -10.49
CA ARG A 7 -17.61 8.72 -10.63
C ARG A 7 -17.72 8.06 -9.26
N ALA A 8 -18.48 6.98 -9.17
CA ALA A 8 -18.56 6.18 -7.93
C ALA A 8 -17.23 5.47 -7.65
N LEU A 9 -16.80 5.52 -6.38
CA LEU A 9 -15.69 4.75 -5.84
C LEU A 9 -16.29 3.73 -4.86
N GLU A 10 -16.57 2.53 -5.33
CA GLU A 10 -17.24 1.47 -4.55
C GLU A 10 -16.34 0.93 -3.44
N LEU A 11 -15.02 0.98 -3.67
CA LEU A 11 -13.97 0.50 -2.76
C LEU A 11 -13.19 1.67 -2.13
N ALA A 12 -13.85 2.77 -1.78
CA ALA A 12 -13.21 4.01 -1.38
C ALA A 12 -12.29 3.85 -0.15
N PHE A 13 -12.70 3.03 0.82
CA PHE A 13 -12.06 2.94 2.13
C PHE A 13 -11.41 1.58 2.42
N VAL A 14 -10.88 0.94 1.40
CA VAL A 14 -10.08 -0.30 1.54
C VAL A 14 -8.56 -0.03 1.57
N GLY A 15 -8.15 1.24 1.64
CA GLY A 15 -6.78 1.68 1.46
C GLY A 15 -6.45 1.96 -0.02
N GLY A 16 -5.30 2.53 -0.27
CA GLY A 16 -4.72 2.68 -1.62
C GLY A 16 -3.62 1.66 -1.84
N PHE A 17 -2.86 1.83 -2.92
CA PHE A 17 -1.78 0.92 -3.28
C PHE A 17 -0.43 1.64 -3.40
N ASN A 18 0.59 1.07 -2.75
CA ASN A 18 1.97 1.54 -2.90
C ASN A 18 2.85 0.59 -3.73
N ALA A 19 2.72 -0.72 -3.50
CA ALA A 19 3.46 -1.74 -4.24
C ALA A 19 2.59 -3.00 -4.42
N PRO A 20 1.45 -2.89 -5.11
CA PRO A 20 0.52 -4.00 -5.25
C PRO A 20 1.14 -5.14 -6.06
N ARG A 21 0.95 -6.36 -5.56
CA ARG A 21 1.38 -7.60 -6.20
C ARG A 21 0.12 -8.41 -6.55
N PRO A 22 -0.43 -8.19 -7.76
CA PRO A 22 -1.63 -8.89 -8.18
C PRO A 22 -1.37 -10.32 -8.57
N GLN A 23 -2.36 -11.19 -8.37
CA GLN A 23 -2.49 -12.48 -9.03
C GLN A 23 -3.96 -12.74 -9.36
N LEU A 24 -4.18 -13.48 -10.44
CA LEU A 24 -5.49 -13.83 -10.95
C LEU A 24 -5.73 -15.32 -10.77
N VAL A 25 -6.73 -15.68 -9.97
CA VAL A 25 -7.04 -17.06 -9.59
C VAL A 25 -8.56 -17.18 -9.38
N ASP A 26 -9.17 -18.23 -9.87
CA ASP A 26 -10.56 -18.61 -9.58
C ASP A 26 -10.64 -19.10 -8.14
N ALA A 27 -11.07 -18.23 -7.21
CA ALA A 27 -11.01 -18.48 -5.77
C ALA A 27 -12.23 -19.24 -5.23
N ASP A 28 -13.37 -19.17 -5.92
CA ASP A 28 -14.64 -19.76 -5.49
C ASP A 28 -15.15 -20.87 -6.40
N GLY A 29 -14.46 -21.13 -7.51
CA GLY A 29 -14.77 -22.22 -8.43
C GLY A 29 -15.90 -21.94 -9.40
N ASP A 30 -16.28 -20.68 -9.60
CA ASP A 30 -17.34 -20.27 -10.51
C ASP A 30 -16.88 -20.18 -11.98
N GLY A 31 -15.57 -20.25 -12.21
CA GLY A 31 -14.91 -20.31 -13.52
C GLY A 31 -14.46 -18.95 -14.03
N ASP A 32 -14.68 -17.87 -13.30
CA ASP A 32 -14.06 -16.59 -13.60
C ASP A 32 -12.84 -16.33 -12.68
N LEU A 33 -12.00 -15.34 -13.05
CA LEU A 33 -10.78 -15.07 -12.32
C LEU A 33 -10.98 -13.93 -11.32
N ASP A 34 -10.72 -14.23 -10.06
CA ASP A 34 -10.66 -13.27 -8.98
C ASP A 34 -9.30 -12.61 -8.91
N LEU A 35 -9.25 -11.48 -8.21
CA LEU A 35 -8.05 -10.70 -8.04
C LEU A 35 -7.57 -10.80 -6.59
N PHE A 36 -6.41 -11.42 -6.44
CA PHE A 36 -5.64 -11.36 -5.20
C PHE A 36 -4.62 -10.24 -5.27
N VAL A 37 -4.51 -9.43 -4.22
CA VAL A 37 -3.52 -8.35 -4.14
C VAL A 37 -2.82 -8.36 -2.80
N GLN A 38 -1.50 -8.47 -2.82
CA GLN A 38 -0.70 -8.17 -1.64
C GLN A 38 -0.23 -6.71 -1.72
N GLU A 39 -0.60 -5.93 -0.74
CA GLU A 39 -0.11 -4.57 -0.52
C GLU A 39 0.67 -4.50 0.81
N VAL A 40 0.18 -5.20 1.82
CA VAL A 40 0.78 -5.24 3.16
C VAL A 40 1.52 -6.55 3.35
N THR A 41 2.74 -6.47 3.90
CA THR A 41 3.54 -7.64 4.26
C THR A 41 2.75 -8.60 5.16
N GLY A 42 2.78 -9.88 4.83
CA GLY A 42 2.13 -10.94 5.61
C GLY A 42 0.64 -11.13 5.35
N SER A 43 0.01 -10.35 4.47
CA SER A 43 -1.42 -10.52 4.14
C SER A 43 -1.70 -10.39 2.64
N VAL A 44 -2.72 -11.10 2.19
CA VAL A 44 -3.22 -11.04 0.80
C VAL A 44 -4.70 -10.72 0.84
N ALA A 45 -5.09 -9.64 0.20
CA ALA A 45 -6.49 -9.26 0.05
C ALA A 45 -7.13 -10.01 -1.12
N LEU A 46 -8.40 -10.38 -0.96
CA LEU A 46 -9.23 -10.96 -2.03
C LEU A 46 -10.28 -9.96 -2.49
N TYR A 47 -10.33 -9.78 -3.80
CA TYR A 47 -11.37 -9.08 -4.54
C TYR A 47 -12.00 -10.07 -5.51
N GLU A 48 -13.22 -10.52 -5.19
CA GLU A 48 -13.97 -11.49 -5.98
C GLU A 48 -14.62 -10.79 -7.17
N ARG A 49 -14.56 -11.43 -8.33
CA ARG A 49 -15.17 -10.90 -9.54
C ARG A 49 -16.68 -11.08 -9.49
N GLU A 50 -17.41 -10.01 -9.74
CA GLU A 50 -18.88 -10.01 -9.87
C GLU A 50 -19.30 -9.38 -11.21
N GLY A 51 -18.93 -9.99 -12.32
CA GLY A 51 -19.32 -9.57 -13.66
C GLY A 51 -18.51 -8.37 -14.20
N GLU A 52 -19.18 -7.44 -14.89
CA GLU A 52 -18.55 -6.31 -15.56
C GLU A 52 -19.29 -4.99 -15.29
N ALA A 53 -18.55 -3.89 -15.27
CA ALA A 53 -19.10 -2.54 -15.25
C ALA A 53 -18.32 -1.65 -16.23
N ASP A 54 -19.00 -0.91 -17.09
CA ASP A 54 -18.40 -0.01 -18.10
C ASP A 54 -17.36 -0.71 -19.02
N GLY A 55 -17.55 -2.01 -19.30
CA GLY A 55 -16.62 -2.81 -20.10
C GLY A 55 -15.31 -3.16 -19.40
N LEU A 56 -15.28 -3.11 -18.09
CA LEU A 56 -14.18 -3.53 -17.23
C LEU A 56 -14.66 -4.62 -16.26
N PRO A 57 -13.81 -5.58 -15.87
CA PRO A 57 -14.10 -6.50 -14.78
C PRO A 57 -14.48 -5.75 -13.51
N ARG A 58 -15.59 -6.14 -12.87
CA ARG A 58 -16.03 -5.58 -11.60
C ARG A 58 -15.64 -6.52 -10.48
N PHE A 59 -14.96 -5.97 -9.47
CA PHE A 59 -14.51 -6.71 -8.31
C PHE A 59 -15.14 -6.18 -7.03
N VAL A 60 -15.45 -7.11 -6.10
CA VAL A 60 -15.98 -6.80 -4.77
C VAL A 60 -14.97 -7.23 -3.72
N PHE A 61 -14.63 -6.34 -2.82
CA PHE A 61 -13.72 -6.64 -1.70
C PHE A 61 -14.34 -7.68 -0.75
N ARG A 62 -13.63 -8.75 -0.46
CA ARG A 62 -14.08 -9.81 0.45
C ARG A 62 -13.33 -9.82 1.78
N THR A 63 -12.02 -9.72 1.73
CA THR A 63 -11.19 -9.76 2.94
C THR A 63 -9.84 -9.09 2.72
N PRO A 64 -9.30 -8.41 3.74
CA PRO A 64 -7.93 -7.90 3.70
C PRO A 64 -6.89 -8.99 3.94
N LYS A 65 -7.30 -10.16 4.46
CA LYS A 65 -6.40 -11.27 4.76
C LYS A 65 -7.07 -12.60 4.45
N TYR A 66 -6.69 -13.18 3.32
CA TYR A 66 -7.22 -14.46 2.86
C TYR A 66 -6.59 -15.61 3.65
N GLY A 67 -7.44 -16.45 4.27
CA GLY A 67 -7.06 -17.75 4.83
C GLY A 67 -6.07 -17.75 5.99
N ASP A 68 -5.90 -16.66 6.75
CA ASP A 68 -4.91 -16.53 7.84
C ASP A 68 -3.46 -16.85 7.42
N LEU A 69 -3.15 -16.75 6.13
CA LEU A 69 -1.85 -17.04 5.56
C LEU A 69 -0.80 -16.01 6.01
N ASP A 70 0.38 -16.48 6.40
CA ASP A 70 1.58 -15.66 6.59
C ASP A 70 2.47 -15.80 5.36
N VAL A 71 2.34 -14.85 4.44
CA VAL A 71 3.01 -14.90 3.13
C VAL A 71 4.32 -14.10 3.06
N GLY A 72 4.68 -13.38 4.13
CA GLY A 72 5.87 -12.53 4.12
C GLY A 72 5.74 -11.37 3.11
N GLU A 73 6.81 -11.11 2.37
CA GLU A 73 6.90 -10.00 1.39
C GLU A 73 6.31 -10.35 0.01
N TRP A 74 6.10 -11.63 -0.29
CA TRP A 74 5.56 -12.08 -1.56
C TRP A 74 4.85 -13.44 -1.44
N TYR A 75 4.02 -13.74 -2.43
CA TYR A 75 3.29 -14.99 -2.57
C TYR A 75 3.17 -15.38 -4.04
N ARG A 76 2.92 -16.69 -4.32
CA ARG A 76 2.62 -17.23 -5.65
C ARG A 76 1.68 -18.42 -5.54
N PHE A 77 0.56 -18.34 -6.25
CA PHE A 77 -0.27 -19.51 -6.52
C PHE A 77 0.30 -20.28 -7.71
N ALA A 78 0.45 -21.58 -7.59
CA ALA A 78 0.88 -22.49 -8.64
C ALA A 78 0.58 -23.93 -8.24
N ASP A 79 0.31 -24.80 -9.21
CA ASP A 79 0.29 -26.24 -9.01
C ASP A 79 1.73 -26.73 -8.87
N VAL A 80 2.21 -26.88 -7.63
CA VAL A 80 3.62 -27.17 -7.33
C VAL A 80 3.88 -28.67 -7.27
N ASP A 81 2.91 -29.47 -6.87
CA ASP A 81 3.05 -30.91 -6.74
C ASP A 81 2.40 -31.71 -7.89
N ALA A 82 1.83 -31.01 -8.87
CA ALA A 82 1.23 -31.52 -10.08
C ALA A 82 0.00 -32.42 -9.82
N ASP A 83 -0.80 -32.12 -8.81
CA ASP A 83 -2.05 -32.80 -8.52
C ASP A 83 -3.28 -32.18 -9.20
N GLY A 84 -3.11 -30.99 -9.80
CA GLY A 84 -4.10 -30.29 -10.63
C GLY A 84 -4.85 -29.19 -9.92
N ASP A 85 -4.55 -28.90 -8.66
CA ASP A 85 -5.03 -27.72 -7.95
C ASP A 85 -3.89 -26.74 -7.65
N LEU A 86 -4.25 -25.54 -7.16
CA LEU A 86 -3.25 -24.52 -6.89
C LEU A 86 -2.81 -24.56 -5.43
N ASP A 87 -1.51 -24.73 -5.25
CA ASP A 87 -0.79 -24.54 -4.01
C ASP A 87 -0.36 -23.08 -3.84
N LEU A 88 0.33 -22.78 -2.72
CA LEU A 88 0.87 -21.47 -2.47
C LEU A 88 2.35 -21.55 -2.08
N LEU A 89 3.19 -20.82 -2.82
CA LEU A 89 4.51 -20.44 -2.37
C LEU A 89 4.49 -19.05 -1.73
N ALA A 90 5.26 -18.86 -0.67
CA ALA A 90 5.35 -17.60 0.04
C ALA A 90 6.77 -17.35 0.59
N GLU A 91 7.06 -16.09 0.90
CA GLU A 91 8.33 -15.78 1.56
C GLU A 91 8.38 -16.34 2.98
N GLN A 92 9.47 -17.03 3.27
CA GLN A 92 9.88 -17.37 4.62
C GLN A 92 10.84 -16.28 5.12
N PRO A 93 10.69 -15.77 6.35
CA PRO A 93 11.63 -14.79 6.90
C PRO A 93 13.08 -15.20 6.69
N PHE A 94 13.92 -14.24 6.27
CA PHE A 94 15.32 -14.42 5.85
C PHE A 94 15.52 -14.94 4.42
N SER A 95 14.56 -14.66 3.52
CA SER A 95 14.72 -14.88 2.08
C SER A 95 14.76 -16.35 1.64
N TYR A 96 13.88 -17.15 2.22
CA TYR A 96 13.62 -18.51 1.78
C TYR A 96 12.18 -18.65 1.30
N ILE A 97 11.76 -19.86 0.93
CA ILE A 97 10.46 -20.14 0.33
C ILE A 97 9.69 -21.09 1.22
N LYS A 98 8.53 -20.66 1.74
CA LYS A 98 7.51 -21.52 2.35
C LYS A 98 6.70 -22.21 1.26
N TYR A 99 6.22 -23.40 1.55
CA TYR A 99 5.25 -24.11 0.72
C TYR A 99 4.03 -24.47 1.54
N TYR A 100 2.89 -23.97 1.08
CA TYR A 100 1.57 -24.37 1.57
C TYR A 100 0.92 -25.25 0.52
N ARG A 101 0.68 -26.51 0.87
CA ARG A 101 -0.10 -27.43 0.03
C ARG A 101 -1.57 -27.10 0.19
N ASN A 102 -2.29 -27.18 -0.91
CA ASN A 102 -3.74 -27.12 -0.88
C ASN A 102 -4.29 -28.54 -0.59
N ASP A 103 -4.98 -28.71 0.53
CA ASP A 103 -5.67 -29.95 0.90
C ASP A 103 -7.18 -29.87 0.58
N GLY A 104 -7.62 -28.79 -0.11
CA GLY A 104 -9.00 -28.57 -0.55
C GLY A 104 -9.21 -28.93 -2.01
N ASP A 105 -10.26 -28.36 -2.60
CA ASP A 105 -10.61 -28.50 -4.01
C ASP A 105 -10.51 -27.13 -4.71
N ARG A 106 -10.60 -27.10 -6.03
CA ARG A 106 -10.78 -25.87 -6.81
C ARG A 106 -11.96 -25.07 -6.28
N GLY A 107 -11.75 -23.79 -5.94
CA GLY A 107 -12.77 -22.92 -5.39
C GLY A 107 -13.08 -23.12 -3.90
N ALA A 108 -12.34 -24.02 -3.24
CA ALA A 108 -12.44 -24.23 -1.78
C ALA A 108 -11.06 -24.54 -1.19
N TYR A 109 -10.11 -23.65 -1.41
CA TYR A 109 -8.71 -23.85 -1.03
C TYR A 109 -8.54 -23.98 0.49
N GLN A 110 -7.75 -24.97 0.89
CA GLN A 110 -7.37 -25.25 2.28
C GLN A 110 -5.84 -25.35 2.37
N PHE A 111 -5.18 -24.24 2.51
CA PHE A 111 -3.73 -24.18 2.54
C PHE A 111 -3.15 -24.66 3.88
N VAL A 112 -2.32 -25.70 3.83
CA VAL A 112 -1.63 -26.28 4.97
C VAL A 112 -0.12 -26.11 4.79
N LEU A 113 0.57 -25.53 5.77
CA LEU A 113 2.03 -25.38 5.73
C LEU A 113 2.69 -26.76 5.66
N ALA A 114 3.14 -27.16 4.49
CA ALA A 114 3.78 -28.46 4.24
C ALA A 114 5.30 -28.38 4.32
N ALA A 115 5.89 -27.23 4.02
CA ALA A 115 7.32 -26.97 4.26
C ALA A 115 7.56 -25.52 4.64
N ASP A 116 8.22 -25.31 5.78
CA ASP A 116 8.65 -23.97 6.21
C ASP A 116 9.81 -23.43 5.33
N THR A 117 10.58 -24.34 4.72
CA THR A 117 11.68 -23.99 3.82
C THR A 117 11.80 -25.02 2.72
N LEU A 118 11.54 -24.62 1.47
CA LEU A 118 11.77 -25.47 0.30
C LEU A 118 13.27 -25.74 0.11
N LYS A 119 13.59 -26.97 -0.33
CA LYS A 119 14.96 -27.43 -0.54
C LYS A 119 15.13 -27.98 -1.93
N ASP A 120 16.36 -27.89 -2.41
CA ASP A 120 16.77 -28.60 -3.61
C ASP A 120 17.02 -30.10 -3.33
N THR A 121 17.29 -30.86 -4.40
CA THR A 121 17.55 -32.31 -4.32
C THR A 121 18.79 -32.67 -3.49
N ASP A 122 19.70 -31.73 -3.26
CA ASP A 122 20.89 -31.91 -2.44
C ASP A 122 20.62 -31.58 -0.97
N GLY A 123 19.38 -31.17 -0.63
CA GLY A 123 18.97 -30.78 0.71
C GLY A 123 19.32 -29.34 1.07
N THR A 124 19.79 -28.53 0.12
CA THR A 124 20.12 -27.11 0.31
C THR A 124 18.85 -26.28 0.25
N ALA A 125 18.68 -25.35 1.18
CA ALA A 125 17.54 -24.42 1.15
C ALA A 125 17.61 -23.51 -0.09
N ILE A 126 16.49 -23.37 -0.79
CA ILE A 126 16.40 -22.52 -1.97
C ILE A 126 16.26 -21.07 -1.51
N PHE A 127 17.28 -20.28 -1.83
CA PHE A 127 17.30 -18.86 -1.49
C PHE A 127 16.61 -18.05 -2.57
N SER A 128 15.60 -17.27 -2.17
CA SER A 128 14.97 -16.24 -2.99
C SER A 128 15.08 -14.92 -2.24
N ASP A 129 15.81 -13.96 -2.78
CA ASP A 129 15.95 -12.66 -2.15
C ASP A 129 14.56 -12.09 -1.79
N ARG A 130 14.44 -11.51 -0.61
CA ARG A 130 13.20 -11.05 0.01
C ARG A 130 12.30 -10.22 -0.92
N GLN A 131 12.89 -9.43 -1.78
CA GLN A 131 12.16 -8.52 -2.67
C GLN A 131 12.01 -9.05 -4.11
N ASN A 132 12.55 -10.23 -4.40
CA ASN A 132 12.50 -10.84 -5.71
C ASN A 132 11.45 -11.95 -5.72
N ILE A 133 10.37 -11.72 -6.47
CA ILE A 133 9.23 -12.64 -6.50
C ILE A 133 9.54 -13.79 -7.47
N PRO A 134 9.65 -15.03 -7.00
CA PRO A 134 9.85 -16.18 -7.88
C PRO A 134 8.67 -16.39 -8.83
N GLN A 135 8.90 -17.10 -9.91
CA GLN A 135 7.87 -17.49 -10.87
C GLN A 135 7.97 -18.98 -11.17
N LEU A 136 6.80 -19.62 -11.30
CA LEU A 136 6.66 -21.00 -11.74
C LEU A 136 6.01 -21.08 -13.12
N GLY A 137 6.41 -22.11 -13.88
CA GLY A 137 5.82 -22.48 -15.17
C GLY A 137 6.61 -23.60 -15.80
N ASP A 138 5.96 -24.41 -16.65
CA ASP A 138 6.62 -25.48 -17.42
C ASP A 138 7.24 -24.88 -18.69
N LEU A 139 8.51 -24.49 -18.60
CA LEU A 139 9.23 -23.79 -19.68
C LEU A 139 9.63 -24.73 -20.84
N ASP A 140 9.83 -26.00 -20.57
CA ASP A 140 10.29 -26.97 -21.58
C ASP A 140 9.25 -28.03 -21.91
N CYS A 141 8.01 -27.84 -21.47
CA CYS A 141 6.84 -28.69 -21.73
C CYS A 141 7.07 -30.18 -21.40
N ASN A 142 7.84 -30.41 -20.35
CA ASN A 142 8.10 -31.75 -19.85
C ASN A 142 7.04 -32.23 -18.82
N GLY A 143 6.03 -31.40 -18.54
CA GLY A 143 4.98 -31.64 -17.57
C GLY A 143 5.40 -31.38 -16.11
N ARG A 144 6.48 -30.65 -15.88
CA ARG A 144 6.99 -30.29 -14.56
C ARG A 144 7.15 -28.78 -14.44
N SER A 145 6.82 -28.24 -13.30
CA SER A 145 7.01 -26.82 -13.06
C SER A 145 8.49 -26.48 -12.91
N ASP A 146 8.95 -25.47 -13.65
CA ASP A 146 10.21 -24.79 -13.42
C ASP A 146 10.02 -23.67 -12.42
N LEU A 147 10.98 -23.50 -11.51
CA LEU A 147 11.04 -22.38 -10.59
C LEU A 147 12.15 -21.42 -11.03
N LEU A 148 11.76 -20.24 -11.47
CA LEU A 148 12.67 -19.15 -11.81
C LEU A 148 12.84 -18.22 -10.62
N ILE A 149 14.10 -17.88 -10.32
CA ILE A 149 14.45 -16.97 -9.22
C ILE A 149 15.31 -15.84 -9.77
N GLY A 150 14.75 -14.63 -9.76
CA GLY A 150 15.50 -13.40 -10.04
C GLY A 150 16.47 -13.08 -8.91
N ARG A 151 17.58 -12.43 -9.24
CA ARG A 151 18.60 -12.01 -8.28
C ARG A 151 18.88 -10.53 -8.38
N VAL A 152 19.40 -9.96 -7.30
CA VAL A 152 19.78 -8.53 -7.23
C VAL A 152 20.86 -8.12 -8.24
N ASP A 153 21.61 -9.06 -8.81
CA ASP A 153 22.58 -8.79 -9.88
C ASP A 153 21.99 -8.86 -11.30
N GLY A 154 20.66 -9.01 -11.40
CA GLY A 154 19.91 -9.08 -12.65
C GLY A 154 19.99 -10.44 -13.35
N THR A 155 20.57 -11.45 -12.71
CA THR A 155 20.59 -12.83 -13.25
C THR A 155 19.35 -13.61 -12.81
N VAL A 156 19.05 -14.71 -13.50
CA VAL A 156 17.94 -15.61 -13.20
C VAL A 156 18.47 -17.01 -12.96
N GLY A 157 18.11 -17.62 -11.83
CA GLY A 157 18.34 -19.04 -11.58
C GLY A 157 17.14 -19.88 -12.03
N ARG A 158 17.37 -21.09 -12.57
CA ARG A 158 16.32 -22.05 -12.90
C ARG A 158 16.50 -23.33 -12.10
N TYR A 159 15.41 -23.75 -11.48
CA TYR A 159 15.24 -25.07 -10.87
C TYR A 159 14.08 -25.78 -11.57
N GLU A 160 14.07 -27.10 -11.57
CA GLU A 160 13.01 -27.94 -12.11
C GLU A 160 12.40 -28.79 -10.99
N ALA A 161 11.09 -28.86 -10.92
CA ALA A 161 10.40 -29.71 -9.95
C ALA A 161 10.72 -31.17 -10.17
N VAL A 162 10.98 -31.90 -9.10
CA VAL A 162 11.11 -33.35 -9.09
C VAL A 162 9.77 -33.96 -8.65
N PRO A 163 9.29 -35.03 -9.29
CA PRO A 163 8.06 -35.65 -8.90
C PRO A 163 7.97 -35.86 -7.39
N PRO A 164 6.90 -35.41 -6.73
CA PRO A 164 6.80 -35.50 -5.27
C PRO A 164 6.73 -36.96 -4.82
N GLU A 165 7.44 -37.29 -3.74
CA GLU A 165 7.20 -38.55 -3.03
C GLU A 165 5.93 -38.41 -2.18
N PRO A 166 5.05 -39.42 -2.11
CA PRO A 166 3.83 -39.34 -1.34
C PRO A 166 4.05 -38.84 0.10
N GLY A 167 3.37 -37.75 0.47
CA GLY A 167 3.47 -37.17 1.81
C GLY A 167 4.71 -36.31 2.08
N ARG A 168 5.48 -35.99 1.07
CA ARG A 168 6.60 -35.04 1.17
C ARG A 168 6.33 -33.78 0.35
N ALA A 169 6.90 -32.66 0.82
CA ALA A 169 6.94 -31.44 0.03
C ALA A 169 7.74 -31.67 -1.27
N PRO A 170 7.37 -31.02 -2.38
CA PRO A 170 8.11 -31.09 -3.63
C PRO A 170 9.55 -30.64 -3.45
N ALA A 171 10.49 -31.27 -4.15
CA ALA A 171 11.88 -30.89 -4.22
C ALA A 171 12.18 -30.32 -5.60
N PHE A 172 13.21 -29.48 -5.69
CA PHE A 172 13.61 -28.85 -6.94
C PHE A 172 15.06 -29.18 -7.27
N ARG A 173 15.31 -29.55 -8.49
CA ARG A 173 16.67 -29.79 -8.99
C ARG A 173 17.21 -28.51 -9.60
N LEU A 174 18.37 -28.04 -9.14
CA LEU A 174 19.03 -26.90 -9.77
C LEU A 174 19.44 -27.25 -11.22
N VAL A 175 18.86 -26.54 -12.19
CA VAL A 175 19.18 -26.67 -13.62
C VAL A 175 20.30 -25.72 -14.00
N ALA A 176 20.18 -24.44 -13.63
CA ALA A 176 21.17 -23.43 -13.93
C ALA A 176 21.20 -22.34 -12.88
N LYS A 177 22.41 -21.92 -12.46
CA LYS A 177 22.57 -20.74 -11.59
C LYS A 177 22.38 -19.43 -12.33
N GLU A 178 22.79 -19.37 -13.59
CA GLU A 178 22.60 -18.27 -14.52
C GLU A 178 21.90 -18.85 -15.76
N PHE A 179 20.58 -18.84 -15.74
CA PHE A 179 19.77 -19.44 -16.79
C PHE A 179 19.87 -18.60 -18.06
N GLU A 180 20.19 -19.26 -19.20
CA GLU A 180 20.29 -18.69 -20.53
C GLU A 180 21.19 -17.44 -20.66
N GLY A 181 21.96 -17.12 -19.62
CA GLY A 181 22.78 -15.90 -19.58
C GLY A 181 21.95 -14.62 -19.46
N ILE A 182 20.68 -14.75 -19.04
CA ILE A 182 19.82 -13.59 -18.77
C ILE A 182 20.53 -12.68 -17.77
N ARG A 183 20.71 -11.42 -18.17
CA ARG A 183 21.25 -10.39 -17.31
C ARG A 183 20.56 -9.07 -17.61
N ILE A 184 19.64 -8.70 -16.74
CA ILE A 184 18.92 -7.45 -16.86
C ILE A 184 19.73 -6.39 -16.12
N ILE A 185 20.24 -5.42 -16.86
CA ILE A 185 21.00 -4.29 -16.31
C ILE A 185 20.08 -3.07 -16.41
N GLY A 186 19.63 -2.53 -15.28
CA GLY A 186 18.78 -1.35 -15.25
C GLY A 186 19.41 -0.19 -16.00
N GLN A 187 18.65 0.41 -16.89
CA GLN A 187 19.08 1.66 -17.54
C GLN A 187 18.83 2.82 -16.57
N GLN A 188 19.87 3.55 -16.21
CA GLN A 188 19.69 4.80 -15.49
C GLN A 188 18.92 5.80 -16.39
N VAL A 189 17.66 5.98 -16.13
CA VAL A 189 16.85 7.04 -16.75
C VAL A 189 16.99 8.30 -15.88
N GLY A 190 17.83 9.22 -16.32
CA GLY A 190 18.04 10.52 -15.65
C GLY A 190 19.51 10.98 -15.67
N PRO A 191 19.78 12.24 -15.33
CA PRO A 191 21.16 12.71 -15.22
C PRO A 191 21.91 11.94 -14.13
N PRO A 192 23.19 11.61 -14.31
CA PRO A 192 23.97 10.86 -13.33
C PRO A 192 23.96 11.58 -11.98
N MET A 193 23.47 10.90 -10.95
CA MET A 193 23.55 11.42 -9.58
C MET A 193 24.99 11.35 -9.09
N PRO A 194 25.51 12.38 -8.40
CA PRO A 194 26.91 12.45 -7.95
C PRO A 194 27.35 11.34 -6.98
N PHE A 195 26.42 10.53 -6.50
CA PHE A 195 26.62 9.42 -5.56
C PHE A 195 25.93 8.13 -6.00
N ALA A 196 25.69 7.96 -7.31
CA ALA A 196 25.20 6.65 -7.79
C ALA A 196 26.25 5.58 -7.42
N PRO A 197 25.90 4.54 -6.66
CA PRO A 197 26.73 3.34 -6.58
C PRO A 197 26.95 2.84 -8.01
N GLY A 198 28.08 2.18 -8.28
CA GLY A 198 28.43 1.67 -9.59
C GLY A 198 27.34 0.81 -10.26
N PRO A 199 27.58 0.11 -11.37
CA PRO A 199 26.56 -0.48 -12.24
C PRO A 199 25.47 -1.13 -11.40
N SER A 200 24.25 -0.64 -11.55
CA SER A 200 23.14 -0.75 -10.63
C SER A 200 22.92 -2.17 -10.15
N MET A 201 22.97 -2.36 -8.84
CA MET A 201 22.28 -3.49 -8.24
C MET A 201 20.79 -3.26 -8.52
N HIS A 202 20.13 -4.23 -9.16
CA HIS A 202 18.69 -4.23 -9.30
C HIS A 202 18.07 -4.28 -7.91
N GLY A 203 17.03 -3.50 -7.70
CA GLY A 203 16.20 -3.59 -6.52
C GLY A 203 15.28 -4.82 -6.58
N ALA A 204 14.13 -4.70 -5.95
CA ALA A 204 13.06 -5.67 -6.08
C ALA A 204 12.71 -5.93 -7.55
N ASN A 205 12.62 -7.18 -7.94
CA ASN A 205 12.13 -7.57 -9.25
C ASN A 205 10.90 -8.49 -9.16
N THR A 206 10.10 -8.45 -10.20
CA THR A 206 8.93 -9.29 -10.39
C THR A 206 9.01 -9.99 -11.72
N MET A 207 8.51 -11.21 -11.78
CA MET A 207 8.52 -11.98 -13.02
C MET A 207 7.12 -12.55 -13.28
N ALA A 208 6.80 -12.75 -14.57
CA ALA A 208 5.68 -13.59 -14.98
C ALA A 208 6.08 -14.36 -16.25
N LEU A 209 5.48 -15.53 -16.40
CA LEU A 209 5.59 -16.36 -17.61
C LEU A 209 4.24 -16.38 -18.30
N ALA A 210 4.21 -16.10 -19.59
CA ALA A 210 3.01 -16.17 -20.40
C ALA A 210 3.37 -16.36 -21.88
N ASP A 211 2.57 -17.10 -22.61
CA ASP A 211 2.58 -17.15 -24.07
C ASP A 211 1.99 -15.85 -24.61
N HIS A 212 2.85 -14.92 -25.04
CA HIS A 212 2.38 -13.59 -25.45
C HIS A 212 2.09 -13.48 -26.94
N ASP A 213 2.66 -14.33 -27.77
CA ASP A 213 2.54 -14.28 -29.24
C ASP A 213 1.74 -15.44 -29.83
N GLY A 214 1.34 -16.41 -29.01
CA GLY A 214 0.44 -17.49 -29.38
C GLY A 214 1.14 -18.69 -30.03
N ASP A 215 2.44 -18.85 -29.80
CA ASP A 215 3.24 -19.95 -30.35
C ASP A 215 3.31 -21.18 -29.42
N ALA A 216 2.64 -21.12 -28.27
CA ALA A 216 2.49 -22.15 -27.23
C ALA A 216 3.77 -22.40 -26.41
N ASP A 217 4.74 -21.49 -26.44
CA ASP A 217 5.82 -21.48 -25.48
C ASP A 217 5.73 -20.26 -24.52
N LEU A 218 6.43 -20.31 -23.39
CA LEU A 218 6.32 -19.29 -22.37
C LEU A 218 7.44 -18.25 -22.52
N ASP A 219 7.04 -16.98 -22.64
CA ASP A 219 7.91 -15.82 -22.61
C ASP A 219 8.11 -15.33 -21.18
N LEU A 220 9.22 -14.65 -20.92
CA LEU A 220 9.53 -14.07 -19.62
C LEU A 220 9.27 -12.57 -19.59
N PHE A 221 8.36 -12.16 -18.72
CA PHE A 221 8.13 -10.76 -18.38
C PHE A 221 8.91 -10.39 -17.13
N TRP A 222 9.46 -9.16 -17.11
CA TRP A 222 10.27 -8.65 -16.03
C TRP A 222 9.87 -7.24 -15.65
N GLY A 223 9.48 -7.05 -14.39
CA GLY A 223 9.35 -5.76 -13.75
C GLY A 223 10.50 -5.51 -12.79
N ASP A 224 10.91 -4.26 -12.63
CA ASP A 224 12.02 -3.87 -11.78
C ASP A 224 11.72 -2.56 -11.07
N PHE A 225 12.23 -2.42 -9.85
CA PHE A 225 12.01 -1.21 -9.05
C PHE A 225 12.54 0.06 -9.72
N PHE A 226 13.63 -0.04 -10.45
CA PHE A 226 14.29 1.09 -11.12
C PHE A 226 13.91 1.26 -12.58
N GLU A 227 13.38 0.22 -13.22
CA GLU A 227 12.95 0.25 -14.62
C GLU A 227 11.51 0.77 -14.72
N PRO A 228 11.26 1.91 -15.40
CA PRO A 228 9.91 2.44 -15.55
C PRO A 228 9.03 1.61 -16.49
N GLY A 229 9.62 0.75 -17.33
CA GLY A 229 8.91 -0.10 -18.27
C GLY A 229 8.73 -1.53 -17.77
N LEU A 230 7.71 -2.22 -18.27
CA LEU A 230 7.66 -3.67 -18.23
C LEU A 230 8.51 -4.21 -19.38
N LEU A 231 9.42 -5.14 -19.07
CA LEU A 231 10.29 -5.75 -20.06
C LEU A 231 9.77 -7.13 -20.46
N LEU A 232 9.99 -7.49 -21.71
CA LEU A 232 9.72 -8.81 -22.28
C LEU A 232 11.06 -9.40 -22.78
N ILE A 233 11.31 -10.64 -22.41
CA ILE A 233 12.36 -11.49 -22.99
C ILE A 233 11.63 -12.58 -23.77
N PRO A 234 11.54 -12.47 -25.11
CA PRO A 234 10.87 -13.47 -25.92
C PRO A 234 11.56 -14.82 -25.86
N ASN A 235 10.79 -15.89 -25.76
CA ASN A 235 11.27 -17.23 -26.01
C ASN A 235 11.35 -17.42 -27.53
N THR A 236 12.54 -17.59 -28.05
CA THR A 236 12.77 -17.79 -29.49
C THR A 236 13.10 -19.24 -29.80
N GLY A 237 12.87 -20.11 -28.84
CA GLY A 237 13.12 -21.54 -28.95
C GLY A 237 11.88 -22.30 -29.40
N THR A 238 11.64 -23.38 -28.73
CA THR A 238 10.43 -24.21 -28.84
C THR A 238 10.11 -24.76 -27.47
N CYS A 239 8.89 -25.17 -27.24
CA CYS A 239 8.47 -25.69 -25.95
C CYS A 239 9.46 -26.70 -25.32
N PRO A 240 9.93 -27.76 -25.99
CA PRO A 240 10.92 -28.67 -25.38
C PRO A 240 12.35 -28.14 -25.32
N ALA A 241 12.65 -26.99 -25.94
CA ALA A 241 13.97 -26.39 -25.96
C ALA A 241 13.88 -24.87 -25.90
N PRO A 242 13.51 -24.30 -24.76
CA PRO A 242 13.31 -22.86 -24.61
C PRO A 242 14.61 -22.09 -24.84
N SER A 243 14.49 -20.89 -25.39
CA SER A 243 15.62 -19.98 -25.62
C SER A 243 15.26 -18.55 -25.28
N LEU A 244 15.57 -18.13 -24.06
CA LEU A 244 15.34 -16.80 -23.52
C LEU A 244 16.61 -15.93 -23.55
N ARG A 245 17.40 -16.06 -24.63
CA ARG A 245 18.70 -15.36 -24.81
C ARG A 245 18.59 -14.00 -25.47
N GLY A 246 17.40 -13.58 -25.79
CA GLY A 246 17.13 -12.29 -26.42
C GLY A 246 17.49 -11.10 -25.55
N THR A 247 17.74 -9.96 -26.20
CA THR A 247 17.82 -8.69 -25.47
C THR A 247 16.41 -8.32 -24.96
N PRO A 248 16.24 -7.97 -23.67
CA PRO A 248 14.97 -7.52 -23.16
C PRO A 248 14.44 -6.32 -23.96
N VAL A 249 13.16 -6.36 -24.31
CA VAL A 249 12.48 -5.30 -25.05
C VAL A 249 11.37 -4.69 -24.20
N GLN A 250 11.07 -3.43 -24.43
CA GLN A 250 9.99 -2.75 -23.74
C GLN A 250 8.63 -3.29 -24.19
N PHE A 251 7.73 -3.55 -23.25
CA PHE A 251 6.40 -4.09 -23.52
C PHE A 251 5.28 -3.10 -23.09
N PRO A 252 4.16 -3.02 -23.85
CA PRO A 252 3.93 -3.57 -25.19
C PRO A 252 4.76 -2.92 -26.30
N ALA A 253 5.07 -3.67 -27.34
CA ALA A 253 5.81 -3.14 -28.50
C ALA A 253 5.07 -1.93 -29.12
N GLY A 254 5.82 -0.89 -29.47
CA GLY A 254 5.31 0.33 -30.11
C GLY A 254 4.57 1.32 -29.17
N ARG A 255 4.04 0.87 -28.03
CA ARG A 255 3.45 1.70 -26.96
C ARG A 255 3.86 1.16 -25.59
N PRO A 256 5.13 1.28 -25.20
CA PRO A 256 5.62 0.74 -23.96
C PRO A 256 4.84 1.25 -22.75
N LEU A 257 4.57 0.37 -21.81
CA LEU A 257 4.05 0.73 -20.50
C LEU A 257 5.15 1.48 -19.75
N LEU A 258 4.96 2.77 -19.53
CA LEU A 258 5.86 3.59 -18.73
C LEU A 258 5.14 4.01 -17.45
N THR A 259 5.69 3.62 -16.31
CA THR A 259 5.10 3.77 -14.98
C THR A 259 6.09 4.42 -14.01
N SER A 260 5.70 4.47 -12.73
CA SER A 260 6.61 4.86 -11.63
C SER A 260 7.63 3.78 -11.26
N GLY A 261 7.51 2.56 -11.82
CA GLY A 261 8.41 1.43 -11.59
C GLY A 261 7.73 0.25 -10.90
N TYR A 262 8.50 -0.74 -10.53
CA TYR A 262 8.16 -2.03 -9.96
C TYR A 262 7.46 -2.98 -10.94
N ASN A 263 6.38 -2.61 -11.58
CA ASN A 263 5.65 -3.32 -12.64
C ASN A 263 5.45 -4.83 -12.38
N ALA A 264 4.63 -5.17 -11.38
CA ALA A 264 4.31 -6.56 -11.03
C ALA A 264 3.24 -7.13 -11.98
N PRO A 265 3.61 -7.98 -12.98
CA PRO A 265 2.67 -8.52 -13.95
C PRO A 265 1.92 -9.75 -13.42
N ALA A 266 0.64 -9.85 -13.77
CA ALA A 266 -0.20 -11.03 -13.60
C ALA A 266 -1.06 -11.24 -14.85
N PHE A 267 -1.00 -12.44 -15.42
CA PHE A 267 -1.72 -12.80 -16.64
C PHE A 267 -2.94 -13.66 -16.32
N GLY A 268 -4.05 -13.45 -17.04
CA GLY A 268 -5.26 -14.25 -16.98
C GLY A 268 -6.31 -13.69 -17.91
N ASP A 269 -7.22 -14.55 -18.40
CA ASP A 269 -8.32 -14.14 -19.28
C ASP A 269 -9.41 -13.45 -18.45
N LEU A 270 -9.34 -12.13 -18.36
CA LEU A 270 -10.35 -11.30 -17.71
C LEU A 270 -11.44 -10.81 -18.67
N SER A 271 -11.18 -10.85 -19.97
CA SER A 271 -12.15 -10.44 -21.00
C SER A 271 -13.07 -11.57 -21.44
N GLY A 272 -12.75 -12.82 -21.10
CA GLY A 272 -13.50 -14.01 -21.54
C GLY A 272 -13.34 -14.34 -23.02
N ASP A 273 -12.30 -13.81 -23.69
CA ASP A 273 -12.06 -14.02 -25.12
C ASP A 273 -11.15 -15.22 -25.42
N GLY A 274 -10.72 -15.95 -24.38
CA GLY A 274 -9.84 -17.11 -24.45
C GLY A 274 -8.36 -16.78 -24.59
N ARG A 275 -7.98 -15.50 -24.46
CA ARG A 275 -6.59 -15.05 -24.47
C ARG A 275 -6.25 -14.36 -23.16
N ALA A 276 -5.02 -14.53 -22.71
CA ALA A 276 -4.60 -13.88 -21.48
C ALA A 276 -4.55 -12.35 -21.63
N ASP A 277 -5.19 -11.68 -20.70
CA ASP A 277 -5.04 -10.25 -20.41
C ASP A 277 -3.92 -10.04 -19.39
N LEU A 278 -3.60 -8.78 -19.08
CA LEU A 278 -2.52 -8.43 -18.18
C LEU A 278 -2.96 -7.42 -17.13
N VAL A 279 -2.81 -7.76 -15.88
CA VAL A 279 -2.87 -6.82 -14.76
C VAL A 279 -1.45 -6.49 -14.31
N VAL A 280 -1.15 -5.20 -14.08
CA VAL A 280 0.17 -4.75 -13.64
C VAL A 280 0.04 -3.92 -12.38
N GLY A 281 0.63 -4.41 -11.30
CA GLY A 281 0.85 -3.63 -10.09
C GLY A 281 1.98 -2.63 -10.28
N VAL A 282 1.76 -1.37 -9.89
CA VAL A 282 2.68 -0.26 -10.16
C VAL A 282 2.99 0.48 -8.87
N LEU A 283 4.26 0.90 -8.71
CA LEU A 283 4.73 1.60 -7.51
C LEU A 283 3.98 2.92 -7.27
N GLY A 284 3.38 3.08 -6.09
CA GLY A 284 2.71 4.31 -5.65
C GLY A 284 3.68 5.43 -5.30
N GLY A 285 4.89 5.08 -4.87
CA GLY A 285 5.96 6.04 -4.63
C GLY A 285 6.15 6.46 -3.18
N ALA A 286 5.54 5.78 -2.19
CA ALA A 286 5.90 5.99 -0.79
C ALA A 286 7.40 5.80 -0.58
N TYR A 287 7.97 6.57 0.35
CA TYR A 287 9.42 6.68 0.60
C TYR A 287 10.25 7.30 -0.55
N ASN A 288 9.69 7.55 -1.72
CA ASN A 288 10.40 8.21 -2.80
C ASN A 288 10.09 9.72 -2.77
N PRO A 289 11.08 10.61 -2.54
CA PRO A 289 10.81 12.03 -2.36
C PRO A 289 10.32 12.75 -3.63
N LEU A 290 10.46 12.14 -4.80
CA LEU A 290 10.19 12.77 -6.09
C LEU A 290 9.11 12.05 -6.91
N ARG A 291 8.52 10.97 -6.37
CA ARG A 291 7.52 10.18 -7.07
C ARG A 291 6.28 9.98 -6.23
N THR A 292 5.16 9.99 -6.88
CA THR A 292 3.87 9.52 -6.38
C THR A 292 3.02 9.12 -7.58
N SER A 293 2.14 8.15 -7.38
CA SER A 293 1.15 7.73 -8.37
C SER A 293 -0.15 7.39 -7.64
N ALA A 294 -1.25 7.71 -8.25
CA ALA A 294 -2.59 7.24 -7.89
C ALA A 294 -3.14 6.25 -8.96
N GLU A 295 -2.31 5.85 -9.90
CA GLU A 295 -2.61 4.89 -10.96
C GLU A 295 -1.73 3.66 -10.73
N ASN A 296 -2.17 2.74 -9.86
CA ASN A 296 -1.29 1.72 -9.30
C ASN A 296 -1.69 0.28 -9.67
N LEU A 297 -2.82 0.10 -10.37
CA LEU A 297 -3.26 -1.22 -10.82
C LEU A 297 -3.78 -1.12 -12.26
N TYR A 298 -2.90 -1.39 -13.22
CA TYR A 298 -3.22 -1.29 -14.63
C TYR A 298 -3.87 -2.56 -15.14
N TYR A 299 -4.83 -2.41 -16.03
CA TYR A 299 -5.43 -3.49 -16.80
C TYR A 299 -5.21 -3.25 -18.29
N LEU A 300 -4.60 -4.21 -18.95
CA LEU A 300 -4.36 -4.24 -20.38
C LEU A 300 -5.05 -5.46 -20.96
N ALA A 301 -5.80 -5.26 -22.03
CA ALA A 301 -6.42 -6.35 -22.79
C ALA A 301 -5.88 -6.37 -24.22
N ARG A 302 -6.03 -7.50 -24.88
CA ARG A 302 -5.73 -7.60 -26.30
C ARG A 302 -6.77 -6.81 -27.09
N GLY A 303 -6.30 -5.92 -27.99
CA GLY A 303 -7.17 -5.21 -28.94
C GLY A 303 -7.68 -6.13 -30.06
N ALA A 304 -8.49 -5.57 -30.95
CA ALA A 304 -9.02 -6.28 -32.13
C ALA A 304 -7.94 -6.80 -33.12
N GLY A 305 -6.68 -6.40 -32.93
CA GLY A 305 -5.49 -6.92 -33.61
C GLY A 305 -4.56 -7.63 -32.63
N GLU A 306 -3.29 -7.77 -32.97
CA GLU A 306 -2.26 -8.36 -32.09
C GLU A 306 -1.74 -7.39 -31.02
N GLY A 307 -2.26 -6.16 -30.98
CA GLY A 307 -1.79 -5.11 -30.07
C GLY A 307 -2.43 -5.16 -28.70
N TRP A 308 -1.70 -4.65 -27.70
CA TRP A 308 -2.17 -4.47 -26.33
C TRP A 308 -2.73 -3.07 -26.11
N GLU A 309 -3.83 -2.97 -25.40
CA GLU A 309 -4.49 -1.70 -25.06
C GLU A 309 -4.62 -1.56 -23.56
N VAL A 310 -4.20 -0.41 -23.02
CA VAL A 310 -4.47 -0.05 -21.62
C VAL A 310 -5.96 0.30 -21.51
N ARG A 311 -6.74 -0.58 -20.87
CA ARG A 311 -8.17 -0.40 -20.64
C ARG A 311 -8.44 0.43 -19.39
N SER A 312 -7.62 0.24 -18.35
CA SER A 312 -7.67 1.00 -17.11
C SER A 312 -6.28 1.15 -16.53
N ARG A 313 -6.04 2.25 -15.83
CA ARG A 313 -4.87 2.44 -14.97
C ARG A 313 -5.22 2.34 -13.48
N ARG A 314 -6.53 2.22 -13.22
CA ARG A 314 -7.15 2.02 -11.91
C ARG A 314 -8.20 0.94 -12.07
N LEU A 315 -7.76 -0.33 -12.12
CA LEU A 315 -8.67 -1.47 -12.29
C LEU A 315 -9.69 -1.52 -11.15
N LEU A 316 -9.24 -1.33 -9.92
CA LEU A 316 -10.12 -1.20 -8.77
C LEU A 316 -10.52 0.27 -8.53
N PRO A 317 -11.83 0.55 -8.29
CA PRO A 317 -12.32 1.90 -8.01
C PRO A 317 -12.07 2.31 -6.54
N VAL A 318 -10.81 2.29 -6.11
CA VAL A 318 -10.37 2.70 -4.78
C VAL A 318 -10.15 4.21 -4.71
N LEU A 319 -10.22 4.76 -3.50
CA LEU A 319 -9.74 6.10 -3.21
C LEU A 319 -8.20 6.08 -3.19
N ASP A 320 -7.58 6.87 -4.04
CA ASP A 320 -6.14 7.05 -4.07
C ASP A 320 -5.81 8.46 -4.52
N ILE A 321 -5.17 9.23 -3.65
CA ILE A 321 -4.78 10.64 -3.86
C ILE A 321 -3.26 10.80 -3.99
N GLY A 322 -2.55 9.71 -4.22
CA GLY A 322 -1.10 9.64 -4.17
C GLY A 322 -0.61 9.06 -2.83
N SER A 323 0.70 8.97 -2.65
CA SER A 323 1.27 8.23 -1.51
C SER A 323 1.23 8.99 -0.18
N GLU A 324 1.29 8.22 0.92
CA GLU A 324 1.48 8.69 2.30
C GLU A 324 0.35 9.61 2.79
N THR A 325 -0.87 9.05 2.84
CA THR A 325 -2.08 9.79 3.23
C THR A 325 -2.16 10.02 4.73
N ILE A 326 -2.53 11.24 5.13
CA ILE A 326 -2.80 11.63 6.52
C ILE A 326 -4.21 12.20 6.60
N PRO A 327 -5.14 11.54 7.34
CA PRO A 327 -6.52 11.99 7.52
C PRO A 327 -6.68 13.00 8.66
N ALA A 328 -7.77 13.78 8.59
CA ALA A 328 -8.37 14.48 9.73
C ALA A 328 -9.89 14.46 9.57
N ILE A 329 -10.62 14.45 10.68
CA ILE A 329 -12.08 14.32 10.73
C ILE A 329 -12.66 15.51 11.48
N ALA A 330 -13.65 16.18 10.91
CA ALA A 330 -14.46 17.19 11.60
C ALA A 330 -15.67 17.59 10.75
N ASP A 331 -16.68 18.22 11.37
CA ASP A 331 -17.74 18.95 10.66
C ASP A 331 -17.14 20.26 10.09
N LEU A 332 -16.86 20.26 8.77
CA LEU A 332 -16.14 21.35 8.10
C LEU A 332 -17.06 22.45 7.57
N ASP A 333 -18.34 22.18 7.39
CA ASP A 333 -19.30 23.14 6.85
C ASP A 333 -20.43 23.53 7.81
N GLY A 334 -20.48 22.91 8.99
CA GLY A 334 -21.38 23.25 10.09
C GLY A 334 -22.77 22.69 9.93
N ASP A 335 -22.95 21.61 9.17
CA ASP A 335 -24.24 20.98 8.93
C ASP A 335 -24.58 19.88 9.95
N GLY A 336 -23.61 19.49 10.79
CA GLY A 336 -23.75 18.56 11.91
C GLY A 336 -23.37 17.13 11.59
N ASP A 337 -22.88 16.85 10.39
CA ASP A 337 -22.22 15.57 10.08
C ASP A 337 -20.71 15.72 9.89
N LEU A 338 -19.98 14.60 9.96
CA LEU A 338 -18.52 14.64 9.90
C LEU A 338 -18.01 14.49 8.48
N ASP A 339 -17.12 15.40 8.10
CA ASP A 339 -16.35 15.40 6.87
C ASP A 339 -14.95 14.84 7.10
N LEU A 340 -14.24 14.52 5.98
CA LEU A 340 -12.85 14.09 6.00
C LEU A 340 -11.95 15.09 5.27
N LEU A 341 -10.79 15.38 5.84
CA LEU A 341 -9.64 15.88 5.10
C LEU A 341 -8.66 14.73 4.89
N LEU A 342 -8.15 14.60 3.67
CA LEU A 342 -7.09 13.65 3.33
C LEU A 342 -5.93 14.41 2.68
N ALA A 343 -4.79 14.40 3.33
CA ALA A 343 -3.58 15.02 2.80
C ALA A 343 -2.63 13.97 2.23
N ASN A 344 -1.86 14.34 1.21
CA ASN A 344 -0.87 13.46 0.59
C ASN A 344 0.57 13.98 0.77
N LYS A 345 1.54 13.14 0.45
CA LYS A 345 2.95 13.52 0.41
C LYS A 345 3.23 14.50 -0.74
N LEU A 346 2.82 14.12 -1.91
CA LEU A 346 2.87 14.89 -3.16
C LEU A 346 1.63 14.60 -3.97
N ASP A 347 1.16 15.56 -4.72
CA ASP A 347 0.04 15.34 -5.62
C ASP A 347 0.49 14.69 -6.93
N PRO A 348 -0.21 13.65 -7.43
CA PRO A 348 0.13 13.03 -8.71
C PRO A 348 0.06 13.97 -9.91
N SER A 349 -0.74 15.04 -9.83
CA SER A 349 -0.85 16.06 -10.88
C SER A 349 0.17 17.19 -10.77
N ASP A 350 0.79 17.37 -9.58
CA ASP A 350 1.81 18.39 -9.32
C ASP A 350 2.88 17.87 -8.32
N LEU A 351 3.90 17.21 -8.83
CA LEU A 351 4.99 16.62 -8.04
C LEU A 351 5.83 17.64 -7.24
N LEU A 352 5.45 18.91 -7.20
CA LEU A 352 6.09 19.95 -6.40
C LEU A 352 5.26 20.35 -5.18
N ARG A 353 4.03 19.84 -5.04
CA ARG A 353 3.10 20.23 -4.00
C ARG A 353 2.38 19.03 -3.39
N SER A 354 2.05 19.17 -2.11
CA SER A 354 1.07 18.34 -1.43
C SER A 354 -0.28 19.03 -1.46
N PHE A 355 -1.35 18.26 -1.60
CA PHE A 355 -2.70 18.78 -1.51
C PHE A 355 -3.43 18.17 -0.31
N VAL A 356 -4.46 18.89 0.14
CA VAL A 356 -5.40 18.42 1.16
C VAL A 356 -6.77 18.32 0.50
N TYR A 357 -7.22 17.11 0.28
CA TYR A 357 -8.52 16.82 -0.33
C TYR A 357 -9.61 16.88 0.73
N ARG A 358 -10.72 17.53 0.42
CA ARG A 358 -11.91 17.54 1.25
C ARG A 358 -12.91 16.51 0.70
N LEU A 359 -13.34 15.61 1.56
CA LEU A 359 -14.42 14.66 1.31
C LEU A 359 -15.61 15.10 2.15
N GLU A 360 -16.53 15.82 1.52
CA GLU A 360 -17.75 16.30 2.16
C GLU A 360 -18.74 15.17 2.30
N ASN A 361 -19.27 14.98 3.51
CA ASN A 361 -20.39 14.09 3.74
C ASN A 361 -21.67 14.77 3.22
N VAL A 362 -22.24 14.29 2.14
CA VAL A 362 -23.49 14.77 1.54
C VAL A 362 -24.65 13.85 1.87
N GLY A 363 -24.43 12.94 2.80
CA GLY A 363 -25.41 11.99 3.30
C GLY A 363 -26.11 12.50 4.55
N ARG A 364 -25.93 11.78 5.63
CA ARG A 364 -26.44 12.08 6.98
C ARG A 364 -25.48 11.44 7.98
N ALA A 365 -25.45 11.93 9.20
CA ALA A 365 -24.60 11.40 10.25
C ALA A 365 -24.75 9.87 10.43
N ASP A 366 -26.00 9.36 10.39
CA ASP A 366 -26.32 7.92 10.50
C ASP A 366 -26.16 7.13 9.19
N ARG A 367 -25.80 7.78 8.09
CA ARG A 367 -25.63 7.17 6.78
C ARG A 367 -24.71 8.02 5.90
N PRO A 368 -23.42 8.02 6.15
CA PRO A 368 -22.49 8.90 5.45
C PRO A 368 -22.39 8.59 3.96
N ALA A 369 -22.28 9.64 3.15
CA ALA A 369 -22.08 9.55 1.71
C ALA A 369 -21.08 10.61 1.25
N PHE A 370 -19.83 10.24 1.15
CA PHE A 370 -18.76 11.19 0.88
C PHE A 370 -18.67 11.57 -0.60
N ARG A 371 -18.45 12.86 -0.82
CA ARG A 371 -18.12 13.43 -2.14
C ARG A 371 -16.81 14.20 -2.08
N MET A 372 -15.87 13.81 -2.91
CA MET A 372 -14.62 14.53 -3.03
C MET A 372 -14.85 15.91 -3.67
N ARG A 373 -14.35 16.94 -3.01
CA ARG A 373 -14.35 18.33 -3.48
C ARG A 373 -12.98 18.72 -4.01
N ALA A 374 -12.90 19.91 -4.63
CA ALA A 374 -11.61 20.46 -5.02
C ALA A 374 -10.67 20.55 -3.79
N PRO A 375 -9.38 20.24 -3.95
CA PRO A 375 -8.44 20.28 -2.84
C PRO A 375 -8.23 21.70 -2.32
N LEU A 376 -7.83 21.81 -1.06
CA LEU A 376 -7.44 23.08 -0.44
C LEU A 376 -6.04 23.48 -0.93
N GLU A 377 -5.93 24.66 -1.50
CA GLU A 377 -4.65 25.22 -1.97
C GLU A 377 -3.96 25.99 -0.84
N LEU A 378 -3.25 25.30 0.03
CA LEU A 378 -2.60 25.85 1.23
C LEU A 378 -1.11 26.17 1.03
N GLY A 379 -0.57 25.99 -0.19
CA GLY A 379 0.83 26.27 -0.50
C GLY A 379 1.83 25.29 0.13
N THR A 380 1.39 24.19 0.70
CA THR A 380 2.25 23.14 1.27
C THR A 380 3.05 22.47 0.17
N ARG A 381 4.36 22.40 0.33
CA ARG A 381 5.24 21.90 -0.73
C ARG A 381 5.46 20.40 -0.68
N PHE A 382 5.38 19.80 0.50
CA PHE A 382 5.72 18.39 0.66
C PHE A 382 5.23 17.88 2.01
N HIS A 383 4.55 16.73 2.04
CA HIS A 383 4.08 16.06 3.25
C HIS A 383 3.10 16.90 4.08
N ALA A 384 1.94 17.20 3.54
CA ALA A 384 0.88 17.86 4.28
C ALA A 384 0.31 16.93 5.37
N ALA A 385 0.17 17.45 6.59
CA ALA A 385 -0.38 16.74 7.74
C ALA A 385 -1.33 17.68 8.51
N PRO A 386 -2.65 17.60 8.27
CA PRO A 386 -3.63 18.49 8.87
C PRO A 386 -4.00 18.06 10.30
N ALA A 387 -4.20 19.04 11.19
CA ALA A 387 -4.92 18.89 12.44
C ALA A 387 -5.90 20.05 12.60
N LEU A 388 -7.10 19.78 13.11
CA LEU A 388 -8.20 20.73 13.21
C LEU A 388 -8.51 21.07 14.67
N GLY A 389 -8.79 22.33 14.97
CA GLY A 389 -9.21 22.81 16.28
C GLY A 389 -9.45 24.32 16.29
N ASP A 390 -10.34 24.80 17.13
CA ASP A 390 -10.58 26.24 17.32
C ASP A 390 -9.49 26.84 18.22
N LEU A 391 -8.48 27.48 17.61
CA LEU A 391 -7.32 28.02 18.33
C LEU A 391 -7.49 29.48 18.76
N ASP A 392 -8.40 30.21 18.15
CA ASP A 392 -8.61 31.62 18.50
C ASP A 392 -9.95 31.89 19.19
N GLY A 393 -10.75 30.84 19.45
CA GLY A 393 -11.98 30.90 20.22
C GLY A 393 -13.13 31.58 19.48
N ASP A 394 -13.09 31.59 18.14
CA ASP A 394 -14.12 32.23 17.31
C ASP A 394 -15.28 31.25 16.94
N GLY A 395 -15.19 30.00 17.38
CA GLY A 395 -16.17 28.93 17.14
C GLY A 395 -16.04 28.27 15.79
N ARG A 396 -14.95 28.47 15.05
CA ARG A 396 -14.64 27.81 13.80
C ARG A 396 -13.37 26.99 13.93
N LEU A 397 -13.29 25.93 13.16
CA LEU A 397 -12.10 25.10 13.15
C LEU A 397 -10.99 25.78 12.36
N ASP A 398 -9.88 26.03 13.03
CA ASP A 398 -8.61 26.38 12.43
C ASP A 398 -7.87 25.14 11.94
N LEU A 399 -6.86 25.32 11.10
CA LEU A 399 -6.06 24.25 10.55
C LEU A 399 -4.58 24.44 10.91
N ILE A 400 -4.03 23.50 11.64
CA ILE A 400 -2.59 23.38 11.84
C ILE A 400 -2.05 22.43 10.81
N MET A 401 -1.04 22.87 10.07
CA MET A 401 -0.45 22.11 8.98
C MET A 401 0.98 21.70 9.32
N GLY A 402 1.19 20.39 9.50
CA GLY A 402 2.48 19.76 9.49
C GLY A 402 3.02 19.62 8.06
N GLN A 403 4.33 19.44 7.92
CA GLN A 403 5.02 19.35 6.64
C GLN A 403 6.34 18.60 6.76
N TRP A 404 7.01 18.35 5.64
CA TRP A 404 8.35 17.73 5.64
C TRP A 404 9.38 18.45 6.51
N GLY A 405 9.31 19.77 6.59
CA GLY A 405 10.21 20.57 7.42
C GLY A 405 9.88 20.47 8.92
N PRO A 406 10.68 21.11 9.78
CA PRO A 406 10.46 21.10 11.23
C PRO A 406 9.39 22.10 11.70
N ARG A 407 8.70 22.79 10.79
CA ARG A 407 7.76 23.87 11.12
C ARG A 407 6.33 23.44 10.95
N LEU A 408 5.47 23.98 11.80
CA LEU A 408 4.02 23.92 11.67
C LEU A 408 3.50 25.28 11.23
N ALA A 409 2.52 25.29 10.33
CA ALA A 409 1.80 26.49 9.93
C ALA A 409 0.39 26.51 10.53
N TRP A 410 -0.10 27.71 10.86
CA TRP A 410 -1.48 27.95 11.31
C TRP A 410 -2.24 28.71 10.25
N TYR A 411 -3.40 28.20 9.93
CA TYR A 411 -4.40 28.81 9.05
C TYR A 411 -5.71 28.99 9.82
N ARG A 412 -6.23 30.21 9.87
CA ARG A 412 -7.52 30.51 10.51
C ARG A 412 -8.66 30.04 9.63
N GLY A 413 -9.65 29.40 10.26
CA GLY A 413 -10.91 29.04 9.63
C GLY A 413 -11.78 30.28 9.37
N SER A 414 -12.37 30.39 8.21
CA SER A 414 -13.26 31.47 7.82
C SER A 414 -14.40 30.95 6.94
N ALA A 415 -15.46 31.75 6.76
CA ALA A 415 -16.55 31.43 5.83
C ALA A 415 -16.09 31.26 4.36
N ARG A 416 -14.83 31.63 4.04
CA ARG A 416 -14.24 31.53 2.71
C ARG A 416 -13.21 30.40 2.58
N GLY A 417 -13.00 29.63 3.65
CA GLY A 417 -11.95 28.62 3.77
C GLY A 417 -10.88 29.04 4.76
N TYR A 418 -9.65 28.62 4.56
CA TYR A 418 -8.52 28.79 5.48
C TYR A 418 -7.60 29.92 5.04
N GLU A 419 -7.29 30.85 5.94
CA GLU A 419 -6.41 32.00 5.72
C GLU A 419 -5.13 31.87 6.55
N PRO A 420 -3.91 32.04 5.95
CA PRO A 420 -2.67 31.88 6.70
C PRO A 420 -2.51 32.95 7.78
N VAL A 421 -2.20 32.52 9.00
CA VAL A 421 -1.92 33.40 10.16
C VAL A 421 -0.44 33.41 10.49
N ASP A 422 0.14 32.21 10.67
CA ASP A 422 1.56 32.05 10.97
C ASP A 422 2.13 30.80 10.24
N THR A 423 3.15 30.98 9.44
CA THR A 423 3.80 29.89 8.70
C THR A 423 4.91 29.20 9.50
N ALA A 424 5.11 29.60 10.75
CA ALA A 424 6.12 29.06 11.66
C ALA A 424 5.65 29.07 13.12
N LEU A 425 4.36 28.81 13.35
CA LEU A 425 3.72 28.78 14.66
C LEU A 425 4.55 28.02 15.71
N VAL A 426 5.03 26.85 15.33
CA VAL A 426 5.98 26.05 16.10
C VAL A 426 7.10 25.57 15.18
N THR A 427 8.30 25.48 15.73
CA THR A 427 9.45 24.82 15.09
C THR A 427 10.02 23.79 16.06
N ILE A 428 9.93 22.50 15.69
CA ILE A 428 10.46 21.41 16.53
C ILE A 428 11.98 21.45 16.59
N THR A 429 12.54 20.98 17.69
CA THR A 429 13.99 21.04 17.95
C THR A 429 14.78 19.97 17.23
N ARG A 430 14.14 18.85 16.88
CA ARG A 430 14.74 17.68 16.20
C ARG A 430 13.77 17.11 15.18
N GLY A 431 14.31 16.42 14.19
CA GLY A 431 13.55 15.72 13.20
C GLY A 431 12.93 16.62 12.14
N SER A 432 12.03 16.02 11.39
CA SER A 432 11.29 16.60 10.27
C SER A 432 10.01 15.80 10.10
N ASN A 433 9.24 16.08 9.05
CA ASN A 433 8.05 15.31 8.77
C ASN A 433 7.05 15.37 9.92
N THR A 434 6.68 16.60 10.27
CA THR A 434 5.83 16.90 11.42
C THR A 434 4.40 16.47 11.19
N VAL A 435 3.82 15.74 12.14
CA VAL A 435 2.41 15.33 12.16
C VAL A 435 1.80 15.82 13.47
N PRO A 436 1.00 16.90 13.45
CA PRO A 436 0.37 17.45 14.65
C PRO A 436 -0.92 16.74 15.03
N THR A 437 -1.25 16.79 16.33
CA THR A 437 -2.59 16.57 16.88
C THR A 437 -2.83 17.60 17.97
N LEU A 438 -4.10 18.01 18.15
CA LEU A 438 -4.53 19.00 19.12
C LEU A 438 -5.37 18.34 20.22
N GLY A 439 -5.24 18.81 21.45
CA GLY A 439 -6.05 18.37 22.58
C GLY A 439 -5.69 19.13 23.85
N ASP A 440 -6.65 19.30 24.75
CA ASP A 440 -6.46 19.87 26.09
C ASP A 440 -5.86 18.80 27.00
N ILE A 441 -4.51 18.74 27.07
CA ILE A 441 -3.79 17.66 27.74
C ILE A 441 -3.65 17.90 29.24
N ASP A 442 -3.59 19.15 29.66
CA ASP A 442 -3.44 19.50 31.08
C ASP A 442 -4.74 19.96 31.77
N GLY A 443 -5.85 19.99 31.03
CA GLY A 443 -7.19 20.23 31.53
C GLY A 443 -7.47 21.69 31.85
N ASP A 444 -6.73 22.64 31.28
CA ASP A 444 -6.89 24.07 31.55
C ASP A 444 -7.89 24.75 30.60
N GLY A 445 -8.40 24.05 29.60
CA GLY A 445 -9.46 24.46 28.69
C GLY A 445 -8.99 25.08 27.40
N ASP A 446 -7.69 25.03 27.11
CA ASP A 446 -7.14 25.41 25.81
C ASP A 446 -6.50 24.20 25.08
N LEU A 447 -6.25 24.34 23.77
CA LEU A 447 -5.70 23.27 22.98
C LEU A 447 -4.18 23.30 22.99
N ASP A 448 -3.58 22.21 23.41
CA ASP A 448 -2.16 21.89 23.32
C ASP A 448 -1.82 21.16 22.03
N LEU A 449 -0.51 20.96 21.78
CA LEU A 449 0.01 20.24 20.63
C LEU A 449 0.87 19.04 21.03
N ILE A 450 0.55 17.87 20.50
CA ILE A 450 1.51 16.77 20.33
C ILE A 450 1.92 16.70 18.87
N ILE A 451 3.22 16.58 18.62
CA ILE A 451 3.78 16.55 17.27
C ILE A 451 4.64 15.30 17.13
N GLY A 452 4.23 14.40 16.25
CA GLY A 452 5.04 13.29 15.78
C GLY A 452 6.06 13.75 14.73
N GLU A 453 7.16 12.99 14.57
CA GLU A 453 8.22 13.38 13.66
C GLU A 453 9.04 12.16 13.15
N SER A 454 10.00 12.42 12.28
CA SER A 454 10.74 11.41 11.50
C SER A 454 11.56 10.40 12.32
N SER A 455 12.00 10.73 13.53
CA SER A 455 12.74 9.79 14.41
C SER A 455 11.82 8.95 15.30
N GLY A 456 10.49 9.18 15.21
CA GLY A 456 9.47 8.43 15.94
C GLY A 456 9.22 8.91 17.35
N TRP A 457 9.86 9.98 17.80
CA TRP A 457 9.55 10.65 19.04
C TRP A 457 8.33 11.54 18.93
N LEU A 458 7.72 11.87 20.09
CA LEU A 458 6.64 12.82 20.22
C LEU A 458 7.15 14.08 20.94
N ASN A 459 6.77 15.25 20.41
CA ASN A 459 7.07 16.54 21.01
C ASN A 459 5.78 17.10 21.63
N TYR A 460 5.81 17.52 22.87
CA TYR A 460 4.70 18.18 23.56
C TYR A 460 4.96 19.68 23.71
N TYR A 461 4.03 20.45 23.21
CA TYR A 461 3.98 21.91 23.38
C TYR A 461 2.70 22.30 24.08
N ARG A 462 2.83 22.91 25.26
CA ARG A 462 1.71 23.45 26.01
C ARG A 462 1.34 24.83 25.47
N ASN A 463 0.06 25.14 25.45
CA ASN A 463 -0.44 26.45 25.13
C ASN A 463 -0.49 27.33 26.41
N ASP A 464 0.53 28.18 26.61
CA ASP A 464 0.59 29.13 27.73
C ASP A 464 -0.21 30.44 27.44
N GLY A 465 -0.89 30.50 26.31
CA GLY A 465 -1.57 31.72 25.82
C GLY A 465 -3.06 31.78 26.10
N GLY A 466 -3.70 30.64 26.24
CA GLY A 466 -5.13 30.48 26.45
C GLY A 466 -5.95 30.35 25.15
N PRO A 467 -7.25 30.00 25.26
CA PRO A 467 -8.08 29.49 24.17
C PRO A 467 -8.36 30.46 23.03
N SER A 468 -8.03 31.76 23.17
CA SER A 468 -8.24 32.76 22.11
C SER A 468 -6.95 33.41 21.60
N ARG A 469 -5.81 33.08 22.19
CA ARG A 469 -4.50 33.62 21.79
C ARG A 469 -3.41 32.58 22.05
N PRO A 470 -3.29 31.57 21.22
CA PRO A 470 -2.38 30.46 21.46
C PRO A 470 -0.94 30.93 21.51
N ARG A 471 -0.18 30.38 22.46
CA ARG A 471 1.25 30.60 22.61
C ARG A 471 1.92 29.32 23.06
N PHE A 472 2.37 28.53 22.13
CA PHE A 472 2.94 27.21 22.40
C PHE A 472 4.36 27.29 22.97
N ALA A 473 4.57 26.63 24.10
CA ALA A 473 5.86 26.47 24.78
C ALA A 473 6.26 24.99 24.81
N LEU A 474 7.48 24.68 24.40
CA LEU A 474 8.00 23.31 24.45
C LEU A 474 8.09 22.83 25.91
N VAL A 475 7.40 21.75 26.23
CA VAL A 475 7.47 21.03 27.50
C VAL A 475 8.42 19.84 27.40
N SER A 476 8.34 19.06 26.32
CA SER A 476 9.20 17.90 26.12
C SER A 476 9.36 17.61 24.61
N ASP A 477 10.59 17.31 24.19
CA ASP A 477 10.88 16.77 22.85
C ASP A 477 10.97 15.22 22.83
N GLN A 478 10.60 14.58 23.96
CA GLN A 478 10.49 13.13 24.16
C GLN A 478 9.32 12.84 25.11
N PHE A 479 8.11 13.25 24.70
CA PHE A 479 6.91 13.15 25.52
C PHE A 479 6.67 11.70 25.97
N GLU A 480 6.49 11.52 27.28
CA GLU A 480 6.29 10.23 27.96
C GLU A 480 7.32 9.14 27.60
N LYS A 481 8.43 9.52 26.97
CA LYS A 481 9.44 8.60 26.40
C LYS A 481 8.86 7.63 25.38
N ILE A 482 7.78 8.02 24.73
CA ILE A 482 7.16 7.23 23.66
C ILE A 482 7.97 7.42 22.38
N GLN A 483 8.47 6.29 21.86
CA GLN A 483 9.19 6.23 20.58
C GLN A 483 8.81 4.93 19.86
N LEU A 484 8.14 5.06 18.71
CA LEU A 484 7.56 3.94 17.97
C LEU A 484 8.21 3.80 16.59
N GLY A 485 9.50 3.46 16.59
CA GLY A 485 10.23 3.28 15.34
C GLY A 485 10.54 4.63 14.67
N ARG A 486 9.93 4.91 13.52
CA ARG A 486 10.14 6.12 12.73
C ARG A 486 8.80 6.70 12.27
N ARG A 487 8.78 8.02 12.01
CA ARG A 487 7.63 8.73 11.43
C ARG A 487 6.34 8.50 12.24
N SER A 488 6.37 8.92 13.50
CA SER A 488 5.19 8.83 14.36
C SER A 488 4.06 9.77 13.90
N ALA A 489 2.82 9.25 13.94
CA ALA A 489 1.60 10.00 13.66
C ALA A 489 0.65 9.86 14.85
N PRO A 490 0.64 10.83 15.78
CA PRO A 490 -0.20 10.80 16.97
C PRO A 490 -1.63 11.27 16.68
N LEU A 491 -2.58 10.73 17.45
CA LEU A 491 -3.96 11.18 17.59
C LEU A 491 -4.31 11.25 19.07
N LEU A 492 -4.80 12.40 19.53
CA LEU A 492 -5.42 12.57 20.84
C LEU A 492 -6.93 12.48 20.69
N SER A 493 -7.57 11.58 21.41
CA SER A 493 -9.04 11.40 21.42
C SER A 493 -9.47 10.64 22.65
N ASP A 494 -10.67 10.87 23.14
CA ASP A 494 -11.31 10.08 24.19
C ASP A 494 -11.88 8.79 23.56
N LEU A 495 -11.03 7.75 23.47
CA LEU A 495 -11.33 6.52 22.71
C LEU A 495 -12.15 5.49 23.51
N ASP A 496 -12.35 5.70 24.82
CA ASP A 496 -13.18 4.83 25.65
C ASP A 496 -14.33 5.56 26.35
N ALA A 497 -14.53 6.85 26.00
CA ALA A 497 -15.61 7.70 26.47
C ALA A 497 -15.62 7.89 28.00
N ASP A 498 -14.44 7.92 28.65
CA ASP A 498 -14.31 8.15 30.10
C ASP A 498 -14.12 9.63 30.45
N GLY A 499 -13.97 10.51 29.45
CA GLY A 499 -13.90 11.97 29.58
C GLY A 499 -12.46 12.52 29.64
N ASP A 500 -11.46 11.69 29.45
CA ASP A 500 -10.07 12.14 29.28
C ASP A 500 -9.46 11.67 27.93
N LEU A 501 -8.35 12.29 27.53
CA LEU A 501 -7.77 12.01 26.23
C LEU A 501 -6.78 10.85 26.28
N ASP A 502 -7.02 9.85 25.47
CA ASP A 502 -6.09 8.79 25.11
C ASP A 502 -5.13 9.25 23.99
N LEU A 503 -4.07 8.49 23.80
CA LEU A 503 -3.11 8.71 22.72
C LEU A 503 -2.99 7.46 21.85
N LEU A 504 -3.40 7.56 20.59
CA LEU A 504 -3.20 6.54 19.56
C LEU A 504 -2.05 6.98 18.64
N VAL A 505 -1.08 6.12 18.38
CA VAL A 505 0.08 6.47 17.56
C VAL A 505 0.31 5.45 16.47
N GLY A 506 0.32 5.93 15.23
CA GLY A 506 0.79 5.17 14.09
C GLY A 506 2.27 5.42 13.77
N SER A 507 2.86 4.58 12.92
CA SER A 507 4.29 4.70 12.57
C SER A 507 4.64 4.10 11.21
N GLU A 508 5.91 4.29 10.80
CA GLU A 508 6.45 3.74 9.56
C GLU A 508 6.42 2.20 9.51
N VAL A 509 6.59 1.53 10.65
CA VAL A 509 6.60 0.07 10.69
C VAL A 509 5.21 -0.57 10.57
N GLY A 510 4.17 0.28 10.48
CA GLY A 510 2.78 -0.15 10.42
C GLY A 510 2.19 -0.48 11.80
N GLY A 511 0.88 -0.67 11.79
CA GLY A 511 0.11 -0.87 13.01
C GLY A 511 -0.13 0.41 13.80
N LEU A 512 -1.02 0.30 14.77
CA LEU A 512 -1.39 1.36 15.70
C LEU A 512 -1.06 0.91 17.12
N VAL A 513 -0.56 1.83 17.94
CA VAL A 513 -0.29 1.58 19.36
C VAL A 513 -1.10 2.55 20.20
N LEU A 514 -1.96 1.99 21.04
CA LEU A 514 -2.82 2.75 21.94
C LEU A 514 -2.17 2.89 23.32
N PHE A 515 -2.23 4.11 23.85
CA PHE A 515 -1.91 4.45 25.23
C PHE A 515 -3.15 5.02 25.87
N ARG A 516 -3.75 4.26 26.80
CA ARG A 516 -4.89 4.70 27.60
C ARG A 516 -4.44 5.69 28.66
N ASN A 517 -5.21 6.73 28.88
CA ASN A 517 -5.02 7.62 29.98
C ASN A 517 -5.67 7.00 31.24
N GLN A 518 -4.87 6.53 32.16
CA GLN A 518 -5.30 5.98 33.45
C GLN A 518 -5.13 7.00 34.58
N GLY A 519 -4.98 8.26 34.24
CA GLY A 519 -4.85 9.38 35.14
C GLY A 519 -6.14 10.16 35.30
N SER A 520 -6.12 11.40 34.87
CA SER A 520 -7.28 12.29 34.73
C SER A 520 -6.99 13.34 33.67
N ARG A 521 -8.00 14.04 33.20
CA ARG A 521 -7.88 15.13 32.22
C ARG A 521 -6.77 16.14 32.59
N ALA A 522 -6.64 16.53 33.87
CA ALA A 522 -5.66 17.51 34.33
C ALA A 522 -4.29 16.91 34.72
N ALA A 523 -4.17 15.60 34.80
CA ALA A 523 -2.93 14.89 35.16
C ALA A 523 -2.89 13.54 34.43
N PRO A 524 -2.65 13.53 33.13
CA PRO A 524 -2.68 12.31 32.32
C PRO A 524 -1.58 11.35 32.74
N ARG A 525 -1.88 10.05 32.67
CA ARG A 525 -0.95 8.96 32.85
C ARG A 525 -1.14 7.93 31.74
N LEU A 526 -0.41 8.11 30.68
CA LEU A 526 -0.52 7.28 29.48
C LEU A 526 0.11 5.90 29.71
N VAL A 527 -0.68 4.85 29.57
CA VAL A 527 -0.25 3.46 29.75
C VAL A 527 -0.58 2.68 28.48
N ARG A 528 0.45 2.02 27.91
CA ARG A 528 0.26 1.22 26.70
C ARG A 528 -0.77 0.11 26.92
N ASP A 529 -1.77 0.09 26.05
CA ASP A 529 -2.76 -0.99 25.99
C ASP A 529 -2.22 -2.14 25.13
N SER A 530 -1.84 -3.24 25.79
CA SER A 530 -1.31 -4.42 25.10
C SER A 530 -2.39 -5.32 24.49
N ALA A 531 -3.65 -5.09 24.83
CA ALA A 531 -4.80 -5.82 24.26
C ALA A 531 -5.26 -5.20 22.93
N PHE A 532 -4.96 -3.91 22.72
CA PHE A 532 -5.28 -3.24 21.46
C PHE A 532 -4.44 -3.79 20.31
N SER A 533 -5.09 -4.35 19.32
CA SER A 533 -4.44 -4.91 18.12
C SER A 533 -5.35 -4.69 16.91
N VAL A 534 -4.97 -3.77 16.07
CA VAL A 534 -5.68 -3.43 14.84
C VAL A 534 -4.69 -3.50 13.67
N ALA A 535 -5.09 -4.20 12.60
CA ALA A 535 -4.32 -4.21 11.37
C ALA A 535 -4.39 -2.81 10.72
N ALA A 536 -3.23 -2.23 10.46
CA ALA A 536 -3.13 -0.92 9.84
C ALA A 536 -1.98 -0.91 8.80
N PRO A 537 -2.06 -0.04 7.80
CA PRO A 537 -1.04 0.04 6.77
C PRO A 537 0.31 0.50 7.32
N VAL A 538 1.35 0.31 6.53
CA VAL A 538 2.66 0.96 6.75
C VAL A 538 2.48 2.48 6.66
N LEU A 539 3.21 3.23 7.47
CA LEU A 539 3.02 4.69 7.63
C LEU A 539 1.60 5.04 8.15
N ALA A 540 1.07 4.22 9.03
CA ALA A 540 -0.26 4.43 9.59
C ALA A 540 -0.40 5.84 10.20
N ALA A 541 -1.47 6.54 9.83
CA ALA A 541 -1.84 7.83 10.39
C ALA A 541 -3.33 7.79 10.76
N PRO A 542 -3.69 7.74 12.05
CA PRO A 542 -5.07 7.63 12.48
C PRO A 542 -5.78 8.98 12.60
N ALA A 543 -7.09 8.98 12.34
CA ALA A 543 -8.05 10.01 12.76
C ALA A 543 -9.29 9.30 13.32
N ALA A 544 -9.99 9.90 14.30
CA ALA A 544 -11.17 9.33 14.93
C ALA A 544 -12.36 10.25 14.86
N GLY A 545 -13.56 9.67 14.74
CA GLY A 545 -14.84 10.39 14.76
C GLY A 545 -16.00 9.41 14.65
N ASP A 546 -17.15 9.74 15.21
CA ASP A 546 -18.40 8.99 15.05
C ASP A 546 -18.95 9.26 13.63
N LEU A 547 -18.51 8.44 12.67
CA LEU A 547 -18.81 8.64 11.24
C LEU A 547 -20.15 8.07 10.83
N ASP A 548 -20.70 7.11 11.56
CA ASP A 548 -21.97 6.46 11.26
C ASP A 548 -23.11 6.82 12.22
N GLY A 549 -22.83 7.67 13.23
CA GLY A 549 -23.82 8.23 14.14
C GLY A 549 -24.32 7.27 15.20
N ASP A 550 -23.58 6.18 15.48
CA ASP A 550 -23.99 5.16 16.47
C ASP A 550 -23.52 5.47 17.90
N GLY A 551 -22.67 6.51 18.05
CA GLY A 551 -22.21 7.10 19.32
C GLY A 551 -20.90 6.50 19.83
N ASP A 552 -20.21 5.68 19.06
CA ASP A 552 -18.81 5.31 19.32
C ASP A 552 -17.86 5.93 18.27
N LEU A 553 -16.55 5.83 18.48
CA LEU A 553 -15.57 6.47 17.61
C LEU A 553 -14.99 5.49 16.61
N ASP A 554 -15.28 5.73 15.34
CA ASP A 554 -14.62 5.04 14.23
C ASP A 554 -13.22 5.58 13.97
N LEU A 555 -12.40 4.78 13.29
CA LEU A 555 -11.09 5.19 12.83
C LEU A 555 -11.04 5.27 11.30
N VAL A 556 -10.46 6.35 10.81
CA VAL A 556 -9.96 6.44 9.44
C VAL A 556 -8.44 6.43 9.49
N VAL A 557 -7.82 5.45 8.85
CA VAL A 557 -6.37 5.27 8.91
C VAL A 557 -5.79 5.47 7.51
N GLY A 558 -5.00 6.51 7.36
CA GLY A 558 -4.15 6.73 6.19
C GLY A 558 -2.89 5.89 6.23
N GLY A 559 -2.13 5.86 5.14
CA GLY A 559 -0.92 5.06 5.05
C GLY A 559 -0.13 5.26 3.75
N ALA A 560 0.81 4.36 3.49
CA ALA A 560 1.70 4.42 2.34
C ALA A 560 0.97 4.44 0.99
N GLY A 561 -0.16 3.78 0.88
CA GLY A 561 -0.85 3.50 -0.37
C GLY A 561 -1.71 4.65 -0.93
N GLY A 562 -1.70 5.84 -0.34
CA GLY A 562 -2.43 7.00 -0.89
C GLY A 562 -3.94 7.00 -0.70
N GLY A 563 -4.51 5.96 -0.12
CA GLY A 563 -5.91 5.86 0.28
C GLY A 563 -6.11 5.92 1.79
N ALA A 564 -7.30 5.56 2.25
CA ALA A 564 -7.63 5.44 3.65
C ALA A 564 -8.41 4.14 3.91
N THR A 565 -8.22 3.58 5.09
CA THR A 565 -8.98 2.42 5.58
C THR A 565 -9.94 2.89 6.65
N TYR A 566 -11.21 2.52 6.53
CA TYR A 566 -12.23 2.71 7.56
C TYR A 566 -12.26 1.49 8.47
N LEU A 567 -12.27 1.73 9.76
CA LEU A 567 -12.34 0.72 10.80
C LEU A 567 -13.45 1.12 11.76
N GLU A 568 -14.53 0.36 11.74
CA GLU A 568 -15.67 0.53 12.61
C GLU A 568 -15.36 -0.05 13.99
N GLN A 569 -15.68 0.70 15.06
CA GLN A 569 -15.64 0.18 16.41
C GLN A 569 -16.91 -0.65 16.64
N SER A 570 -16.75 -1.91 16.99
CA SER A 570 -17.87 -2.77 17.37
C SER A 570 -18.08 -2.75 18.88
N LYS A 571 -19.29 -2.52 19.33
CA LYS A 571 -19.72 -2.58 20.75
C LYS A 571 -19.58 -3.97 21.35
#